data_edeca226b311eb492ee9e84ec06a809e
#
_entry.id   edeca226b311eb492ee9e84ec06a809e
#
_cell.length_a   1.000
_cell.length_b   1.000
_cell.length_c   1.000
_cell.angle_alpha   90.00
_cell.angle_beta   90.00
_cell.angle_gamma   90.00
#
_symmetry.space_group_name_H-M   'P 1'
#
loop_
_entity.id
_entity.type
_entity.pdbx_description
1 polymer ?
#
loop_
_entity_poly.entity_id
_entity_poly.type
_entity_poly.pdbx_seq_one_letter_code
_entity_poly.pdbx_strand_id
1 'polypeptide(L)'
;MRTLNLLKSLPCAIAIFALTACGGGKYEVKNSSPAQAKKIDTNSINLNVYIENSGSMDGYMHPSSEFKNDLYSYFGALASEVKSTKLNYINSQIIPINESVEQFFQNLTPANFKVKGLNRSHSEIVQMFSDILGRMDKNSVAIFASDCILDVTSGAANDYFENRRTTLRDVIKKHMNKNPDFAVEIICTSSKFDGMLFPPNASPVPCKAERPYYVWIFGPKNLLGALNEKVAPKTAFRSGKIKYISSFVQCGQMPFTFYLKGKEGDNIQIHGKKHEFDILADLSSALLPDDVLADLNSYSYKESKATIKSVDRIKAASSDYTHTIHVEFGNTSKAIKQVVSLHMNEQPSWAEGMNDDKTGTDVKKTFGIKYLIYAVSDAYAKATPAQLQFEINKK
;
A
#
# COMPACT_ATOMS: atom_id res chain seq x y z
N MET A 1 8.04 72.86 42.98
CA MET A 1 6.69 73.41 42.80
C MET A 1 5.94 72.43 41.94
N ARG A 2 5.21 71.59 42.53
CA ARG A 2 3.81 71.47 42.86
C ARG A 2 2.90 71.94 41.73
N THR A 3 2.22 71.02 41.08
CA THR A 3 0.75 71.06 41.01
C THR A 3 0.15 69.70 40.77
N LEU A 4 -0.72 69.32 41.68
CA LEU A 4 -1.67 68.24 41.65
C LEU A 4 -2.70 68.49 40.55
N ASN A 5 -3.11 67.49 39.80
CA ASN A 5 -4.39 67.52 39.06
C ASN A 5 -5.19 66.27 39.34
N LEU A 6 -6.39 66.49 39.80
CA LEU A 6 -7.44 65.56 40.17
C LEU A 6 -7.91 64.69 38.95
N LEU A 7 -7.98 63.39 39.16
CA LEU A 7 -8.75 62.52 38.31
C LEU A 7 -10.26 62.67 38.61
N LYS A 8 -11.03 63.01 37.58
CA LYS A 8 -12.49 62.90 37.59
C LYS A 8 -12.85 61.49 37.09
N SER A 9 -13.48 60.74 37.93
CA SER A 9 -14.11 59.44 37.64
C SER A 9 -15.32 59.60 36.75
N LEU A 10 -15.29 59.02 35.57
CA LEU A 10 -16.48 58.76 34.74
C LEU A 10 -17.02 57.34 35.03
N PRO A 11 -18.30 57.14 35.25
CA PRO A 11 -18.85 55.79 35.35
C PRO A 11 -18.93 55.14 33.97
N CYS A 12 -18.21 54.05 33.80
CA CYS A 12 -18.30 53.20 32.63
C CYS A 12 -19.60 52.39 32.70
N ALA A 13 -20.58 52.77 31.90
CA ALA A 13 -21.78 51.96 31.73
C ALA A 13 -21.42 50.68 30.97
N ILE A 14 -21.48 49.60 31.68
CA ILE A 14 -21.33 48.24 31.10
C ILE A 14 -22.62 47.96 30.32
N ALA A 15 -22.59 48.16 28.99
CA ALA A 15 -23.62 47.66 28.12
C ALA A 15 -23.44 46.14 28.02
N ILE A 16 -24.31 45.42 28.75
CA ILE A 16 -24.47 43.96 28.57
C ILE A 16 -25.14 43.76 27.21
N PHE A 17 -24.33 43.52 26.18
CA PHE A 17 -24.85 42.96 24.94
C PHE A 17 -25.27 41.52 25.23
N ALA A 18 -26.57 41.30 25.44
CA ALA A 18 -27.16 40.00 25.34
C ALA A 18 -26.97 39.51 23.90
N LEU A 19 -25.96 38.69 23.68
CA LEU A 19 -25.82 37.91 22.47
C LEU A 19 -27.05 36.99 22.38
N THR A 20 -28.04 37.41 21.66
CA THR A 20 -29.13 36.56 21.23
C THR A 20 -28.48 35.40 20.46
N ALA A 21 -28.46 34.23 21.08
CA ALA A 21 -28.07 32.99 20.47
C ALA A 21 -29.02 32.74 19.28
N CYS A 22 -28.60 33.11 18.09
CA CYS A 22 -29.26 32.70 16.86
C CYS A 22 -29.31 31.17 16.84
N GLY A 23 -30.54 30.61 16.83
CA GLY A 23 -30.86 29.20 16.92
C GLY A 23 -30.24 28.35 15.82
N GLY A 24 -28.99 28.00 15.98
CA GLY A 24 -28.31 26.92 15.26
C GLY A 24 -28.38 25.68 16.10
N GLY A 25 -28.75 24.54 15.51
CA GLY A 25 -28.76 23.27 16.23
C GLY A 25 -27.43 22.98 16.89
N LYS A 26 -27.48 22.34 18.06
CA LYS A 26 -26.30 21.79 18.73
C LYS A 26 -26.19 20.32 18.38
N TYR A 27 -25.04 19.91 17.87
CA TYR A 27 -24.75 18.53 17.52
C TYR A 27 -23.52 18.03 18.26
N GLU A 28 -23.54 16.77 18.61
CA GLU A 28 -22.39 16.03 19.14
C GLU A 28 -21.97 14.97 18.12
N VAL A 29 -20.69 14.94 17.74
CA VAL A 29 -20.10 13.90 16.90
C VAL A 29 -19.22 13.03 17.78
N LYS A 30 -19.47 11.72 17.72
CA LYS A 30 -18.75 10.72 18.51
C LYS A 30 -18.11 9.68 17.61
N ASN A 31 -16.84 9.35 17.89
CA ASN A 31 -16.21 8.17 17.34
C ASN A 31 -16.85 6.94 17.96
N SER A 32 -17.47 6.08 17.15
CA SER A 32 -18.15 4.88 17.64
C SER A 32 -17.17 3.73 17.93
N SER A 33 -15.96 3.84 17.43
CA SER A 33 -14.88 2.88 17.70
C SER A 33 -13.55 3.63 17.74
N PRO A 34 -13.22 4.27 18.86
CA PRO A 34 -12.00 5.04 19.00
C PRO A 34 -10.77 4.20 18.68
N ALA A 35 -10.01 4.61 17.71
CA ALA A 35 -8.72 4.01 17.37
C ALA A 35 -7.70 5.14 17.26
N GLN A 36 -6.74 5.17 18.17
CA GLN A 36 -5.67 6.13 18.12
C GLN A 36 -4.71 5.77 16.98
N ALA A 37 -4.29 6.75 16.22
CA ALA A 37 -3.19 6.60 15.28
C ALA A 37 -1.93 6.20 16.08
N LYS A 38 -1.36 5.07 15.72
CA LYS A 38 -0.15 4.57 16.37
C LYS A 38 0.96 4.62 15.34
N LYS A 39 1.85 5.58 15.47
CA LYS A 39 3.02 5.69 14.60
C LYS A 39 3.87 4.42 14.72
N ILE A 40 4.07 3.75 13.60
CA ILE A 40 4.93 2.57 13.53
C ILE A 40 6.39 3.04 13.52
N ASP A 41 7.17 2.49 14.44
CA ASP A 41 8.62 2.62 14.38
C ASP A 41 9.18 1.64 13.34
N THR A 42 9.60 2.17 12.19
CA THR A 42 10.16 1.37 11.12
C THR A 42 11.46 0.66 11.53
N ASN A 43 12.19 1.17 12.55
CA ASN A 43 13.34 0.49 13.14
C ASN A 43 12.98 -0.83 13.86
N SER A 44 11.71 -1.18 13.98
CA SER A 44 11.27 -2.49 14.47
C SER A 44 11.11 -3.54 13.38
N ILE A 45 11.16 -3.15 12.09
CA ILE A 45 10.86 -3.98 10.93
C ILE A 45 12.08 -4.79 10.51
N ASN A 46 11.86 -6.08 10.23
CA ASN A 46 12.83 -6.95 9.56
C ASN A 46 12.46 -7.06 8.08
N LEU A 47 13.32 -6.57 7.20
CA LEU A 47 13.14 -6.64 5.75
C LEU A 47 13.81 -7.89 5.19
N ASN A 48 13.04 -8.75 4.51
CA ASN A 48 13.56 -9.93 3.82
C ASN A 48 13.33 -9.76 2.32
N VAL A 49 14.41 -9.65 1.56
CA VAL A 49 14.37 -9.49 0.11
C VAL A 49 14.70 -10.82 -0.55
N TYR A 50 13.89 -11.21 -1.53
CA TYR A 50 14.04 -12.41 -2.32
C TYR A 50 14.14 -12.03 -3.80
N ILE A 51 15.21 -12.45 -4.46
CA ILE A 51 15.43 -12.23 -5.88
C ILE A 51 15.36 -13.59 -6.56
N GLU A 52 14.41 -13.72 -7.47
CA GLU A 52 14.29 -14.96 -8.26
C GLU A 52 15.59 -15.23 -9.03
N ASN A 53 16.07 -16.47 -8.95
CA ASN A 53 17.30 -16.90 -9.60
C ASN A 53 17.01 -18.01 -10.62
N SER A 54 16.26 -17.67 -11.66
CA SER A 54 15.99 -18.53 -12.83
C SER A 54 16.82 -18.12 -14.04
N GLY A 55 16.80 -18.95 -15.07
CA GLY A 55 17.46 -18.64 -16.34
C GLY A 55 16.88 -17.43 -17.05
N SER A 56 15.57 -17.18 -16.93
CA SER A 56 14.89 -16.03 -17.52
C SER A 56 15.33 -14.71 -16.91
N MET A 57 15.77 -14.70 -15.66
CA MET A 57 16.25 -13.53 -14.98
C MET A 57 17.65 -13.05 -15.41
N ASP A 58 18.46 -13.90 -16.07
CA ASP A 58 19.85 -13.56 -16.46
C ASP A 58 19.93 -12.28 -17.30
N GLY A 59 18.95 -12.07 -18.18
CA GLY A 59 18.92 -10.91 -19.07
C GLY A 59 18.69 -9.57 -18.39
N TYR A 60 18.27 -9.54 -17.12
CA TYR A 60 18.14 -8.31 -16.34
C TYR A 60 19.42 -7.92 -15.58
N MET A 61 20.43 -8.80 -15.55
CA MET A 61 21.62 -8.61 -14.71
C MET A 61 22.70 -7.74 -15.35
N HIS A 62 22.40 -7.08 -16.46
CA HIS A 62 23.35 -6.16 -17.12
C HIS A 62 23.60 -4.90 -16.28
N PRO A 63 24.82 -4.34 -16.30
CA PRO A 63 25.15 -3.14 -15.51
C PRO A 63 24.27 -1.93 -15.80
N SER A 64 23.74 -1.81 -17.01
CA SER A 64 22.88 -0.70 -17.46
C SER A 64 21.39 -1.01 -17.37
N SER A 65 20.99 -2.12 -16.77
CA SER A 65 19.58 -2.47 -16.63
C SER A 65 18.90 -1.60 -15.56
N GLU A 66 17.68 -1.20 -15.84
CA GLU A 66 16.85 -0.50 -14.86
C GLU A 66 16.53 -1.42 -13.67
N PHE A 67 16.35 -2.73 -13.90
CA PHE A 67 16.16 -3.72 -12.83
C PHE A 67 17.22 -3.59 -11.73
N LYS A 68 18.50 -3.62 -12.13
CA LYS A 68 19.61 -3.50 -11.18
C LYS A 68 19.59 -2.15 -10.45
N ASN A 69 19.45 -1.05 -11.20
CA ASN A 69 19.57 0.30 -10.67
C ASN A 69 18.37 0.69 -9.80
N ASP A 70 17.16 0.33 -10.20
CA ASP A 70 15.93 0.62 -9.46
C ASP A 70 15.87 -0.19 -8.16
N LEU A 71 16.15 -1.49 -8.22
CA LEU A 71 16.18 -2.32 -7.02
C LEU A 71 17.28 -1.91 -6.05
N TYR A 72 18.47 -1.52 -6.54
CA TYR A 72 19.51 -0.96 -5.69
C TYR A 72 19.04 0.29 -4.96
N SER A 73 18.44 1.23 -5.70
CA SER A 73 17.93 2.48 -5.11
C SER A 73 16.81 2.22 -4.10
N TYR A 74 15.84 1.38 -4.46
CA TYR A 74 14.68 1.09 -3.63
C TYR A 74 15.06 0.29 -2.36
N PHE A 75 15.81 -0.80 -2.51
CA PHE A 75 16.20 -1.63 -1.37
C PHE A 75 17.22 -0.92 -0.46
N GLY A 76 18.11 -0.10 -1.04
CA GLY A 76 19.04 0.73 -0.28
C GLY A 76 18.32 1.77 0.59
N ALA A 77 17.31 2.44 0.02
CA ALA A 77 16.49 3.39 0.77
C ALA A 77 15.68 2.68 1.88
N LEU A 78 15.07 1.54 1.59
CA LEU A 78 14.36 0.75 2.61
C LEU A 78 15.30 0.25 3.72
N ALA A 79 16.49 -0.22 3.35
CA ALA A 79 17.47 -0.74 4.32
C ALA A 79 17.93 0.32 5.33
N SER A 80 17.89 1.60 4.98
CA SER A 80 18.21 2.70 5.89
C SER A 80 17.09 3.04 6.89
N GLU A 81 15.86 2.57 6.63
CA GLU A 81 14.67 2.86 7.44
C GLU A 81 14.25 1.69 8.34
N VAL A 82 14.88 0.52 8.24
CA VAL A 82 14.46 -0.70 8.95
C VAL A 82 15.53 -1.21 9.91
N LYS A 83 15.12 -2.07 10.85
CA LYS A 83 16.02 -2.70 11.82
C LYS A 83 17.08 -3.58 11.19
N SER A 84 16.69 -4.37 10.20
CA SER A 84 17.60 -5.31 9.53
C SER A 84 17.11 -5.62 8.13
N THR A 85 18.05 -5.88 7.23
CA THR A 85 17.78 -6.32 5.85
C THR A 85 18.52 -7.62 5.57
N LYS A 86 17.80 -8.61 5.05
CA LYS A 86 18.37 -9.88 4.58
C LYS A 86 18.07 -10.03 3.10
N LEU A 87 19.11 -10.31 2.33
CA LEU A 87 18.99 -10.63 0.91
C LEU A 87 19.02 -12.14 0.72
N ASN A 88 18.24 -12.63 -0.22
CA ASN A 88 18.19 -14.05 -0.55
C ASN A 88 18.00 -14.23 -2.07
N TYR A 89 18.64 -15.22 -2.64
CA TYR A 89 18.16 -15.83 -3.88
C TYR A 89 17.04 -16.83 -3.58
N ILE A 90 16.11 -16.92 -4.46
CA ILE A 90 15.02 -17.89 -4.38
C ILE A 90 14.76 -18.53 -5.73
N ASN A 91 14.57 -19.84 -5.72
CA ASN A 91 14.01 -20.67 -6.80
C ASN A 91 13.52 -21.99 -6.19
N SER A 92 14.16 -23.14 -6.48
CA SER A 92 13.85 -24.43 -5.86
C SER A 92 14.13 -24.47 -4.34
N GLN A 93 14.91 -23.55 -3.85
CA GLN A 93 15.17 -23.29 -2.43
C GLN A 93 15.57 -21.82 -2.21
N ILE A 94 15.67 -21.43 -0.95
CA ILE A 94 16.14 -20.09 -0.56
C ILE A 94 17.61 -20.18 -0.16
N ILE A 95 18.46 -19.38 -0.80
CA ILE A 95 19.90 -19.26 -0.51
C ILE A 95 20.19 -17.85 0.01
N PRO A 96 20.65 -17.70 1.26
CA PRO A 96 21.01 -16.39 1.81
C PRO A 96 22.19 -15.76 1.04
N ILE A 97 22.13 -14.43 0.89
CA ILE A 97 23.20 -13.60 0.34
C ILE A 97 23.85 -12.89 1.52
N ASN A 98 25.13 -13.17 1.78
CA ASN A 98 25.88 -12.63 2.92
C ASN A 98 26.61 -11.32 2.55
N GLU A 99 25.91 -10.44 1.83
CA GLU A 99 26.39 -9.13 1.40
C GLU A 99 25.38 -8.05 1.83
N SER A 100 25.83 -6.82 2.03
CA SER A 100 24.93 -5.69 2.16
C SER A 100 24.22 -5.43 0.82
N VAL A 101 23.11 -4.66 0.85
CA VAL A 101 22.40 -4.26 -0.38
C VAL A 101 23.35 -3.60 -1.37
N GLU A 102 24.21 -2.70 -0.88
CA GLU A 102 25.18 -1.99 -1.71
C GLU A 102 26.19 -2.96 -2.34
N GLN A 103 26.86 -3.79 -1.54
CA GLN A 103 27.85 -4.76 -2.02
C GLN A 103 27.25 -5.72 -3.04
N PHE A 104 26.05 -6.24 -2.76
CA PHE A 104 25.35 -7.15 -3.65
C PHE A 104 25.13 -6.53 -5.04
N PHE A 105 24.51 -5.33 -5.10
CA PHE A 105 24.22 -4.72 -6.39
C PHE A 105 25.48 -4.18 -7.12
N GLN A 106 26.51 -3.77 -6.40
CA GLN A 106 27.81 -3.42 -7.02
C GLN A 106 28.44 -4.63 -7.69
N ASN A 107 28.43 -5.79 -7.02
CA ASN A 107 29.03 -7.01 -7.50
C ASN A 107 28.18 -7.78 -8.51
N LEU A 108 26.86 -7.48 -8.59
CA LEU A 108 25.92 -8.23 -9.41
C LEU A 108 26.25 -8.14 -10.90
N THR A 109 26.54 -9.30 -11.50
CA THR A 109 26.80 -9.49 -12.94
C THR A 109 26.09 -10.74 -13.44
N PRO A 110 25.89 -10.91 -14.76
CA PRO A 110 25.31 -12.15 -15.29
C PRO A 110 26.06 -13.42 -14.91
N ALA A 111 27.37 -13.32 -14.66
CA ALA A 111 28.20 -14.46 -14.30
C ALA A 111 28.01 -14.91 -12.86
N ASN A 112 28.03 -13.97 -11.88
CA ASN A 112 27.90 -14.32 -10.45
C ASN A 112 26.44 -14.46 -10.00
N PHE A 113 25.47 -14.03 -10.84
CA PHE A 113 24.06 -14.32 -10.60
C PHE A 113 23.71 -15.81 -10.73
N LYS A 114 24.52 -16.60 -11.43
CA LYS A 114 24.33 -18.04 -11.62
C LYS A 114 24.75 -18.83 -10.39
N VAL A 115 23.87 -18.83 -9.37
CA VAL A 115 24.14 -19.45 -8.08
C VAL A 115 24.09 -20.98 -8.18
N LYS A 116 25.10 -21.65 -7.63
CA LYS A 116 25.13 -23.11 -7.53
C LYS A 116 24.10 -23.61 -6.51
N GLY A 117 23.51 -24.78 -6.78
CA GLY A 117 22.56 -25.43 -5.87
C GLY A 117 21.09 -25.06 -6.11
N LEU A 118 20.78 -24.10 -7.01
CA LEU A 118 19.41 -23.80 -7.44
C LEU A 118 19.09 -24.53 -8.75
N ASN A 119 17.86 -25.01 -8.86
CA ASN A 119 17.33 -25.47 -10.13
C ASN A 119 16.88 -24.25 -10.95
N ARG A 120 17.75 -23.76 -11.85
CA ARG A 120 17.48 -22.55 -12.63
C ARG A 120 16.67 -22.80 -13.90
N SER A 121 16.34 -24.08 -14.20
CA SER A 121 15.61 -24.48 -15.41
C SER A 121 14.10 -24.34 -15.28
N HIS A 122 13.58 -24.28 -14.05
CA HIS A 122 12.15 -24.21 -13.76
C HIS A 122 11.88 -23.17 -12.67
N SER A 123 10.75 -22.49 -12.81
CA SER A 123 10.29 -21.45 -11.88
C SER A 123 8.92 -21.83 -11.32
N GLU A 124 8.90 -22.39 -10.13
CA GLU A 124 7.66 -22.70 -9.41
C GLU A 124 7.24 -21.49 -8.54
N ILE A 125 6.77 -20.42 -9.19
CA ILE A 125 6.45 -19.15 -8.53
C ILE A 125 5.50 -19.31 -7.35
N VAL A 126 4.49 -20.19 -7.46
CA VAL A 126 3.53 -20.43 -6.38
C VAL A 126 4.20 -21.07 -5.17
N GLN A 127 5.19 -21.95 -5.38
CA GLN A 127 5.98 -22.53 -4.30
C GLN A 127 6.89 -21.47 -3.66
N MET A 128 7.50 -20.60 -4.45
CA MET A 128 8.30 -19.48 -3.93
C MET A 128 7.47 -18.56 -3.02
N PHE A 129 6.23 -18.22 -3.41
CA PHE A 129 5.31 -17.48 -2.54
C PHE A 129 5.02 -18.23 -1.24
N SER A 130 4.75 -19.54 -1.31
CA SER A 130 4.50 -20.36 -0.12
C SER A 130 5.70 -20.35 0.83
N ASP A 131 6.91 -20.47 0.31
CA ASP A 131 8.15 -20.49 1.07
C ASP A 131 8.44 -19.14 1.72
N ILE A 132 8.21 -18.04 1.00
CA ILE A 132 8.33 -16.67 1.51
C ILE A 132 7.35 -16.46 2.67
N LEU A 133 6.06 -16.71 2.43
CA LEU A 133 5.00 -16.50 3.41
C LEU A 133 5.17 -17.40 4.65
N GLY A 134 5.70 -18.61 4.46
CA GLY A 134 5.99 -19.55 5.54
C GLY A 134 7.11 -19.07 6.50
N ARG A 135 7.94 -18.13 6.08
CA ARG A 135 9.08 -17.56 6.88
C ARG A 135 8.76 -16.20 7.49
N MET A 136 7.60 -15.62 7.18
CA MET A 136 7.22 -14.31 7.71
C MET A 136 6.75 -14.38 9.15
N ASP A 137 7.11 -13.38 9.93
CA ASP A 137 6.56 -13.08 11.26
C ASP A 137 5.86 -11.71 11.26
N LYS A 138 5.24 -11.37 12.39
CA LYS A 138 4.43 -10.14 12.55
C LYS A 138 5.22 -8.83 12.42
N ASN A 139 6.54 -8.87 12.49
CA ASN A 139 7.42 -7.71 12.36
C ASN A 139 8.22 -7.74 11.07
N SER A 140 7.92 -8.67 10.16
CA SER A 140 8.65 -8.80 8.91
C SER A 140 7.87 -8.27 7.71
N VAL A 141 8.61 -7.67 6.80
CA VAL A 141 8.17 -7.35 5.44
C VAL A 141 9.02 -8.17 4.49
N ALA A 142 8.39 -8.85 3.54
CA ALA A 142 9.07 -9.61 2.51
C ALA A 142 8.88 -8.93 1.16
N ILE A 143 9.96 -8.85 0.37
CA ILE A 143 9.92 -8.35 -1.01
C ILE A 143 10.41 -9.45 -1.94
N PHE A 144 9.67 -9.71 -3.00
CA PHE A 144 10.02 -10.68 -4.03
C PHE A 144 10.12 -9.98 -5.39
N ALA A 145 11.29 -10.06 -6.03
CA ALA A 145 11.55 -9.47 -7.35
C ALA A 145 11.75 -10.58 -8.40
N SER A 146 10.95 -10.55 -9.48
CA SER A 146 10.88 -11.61 -10.49
C SER A 146 10.28 -11.08 -11.79
N ASP A 147 10.55 -11.73 -12.92
CA ASP A 147 9.78 -11.56 -14.15
C ASP A 147 8.44 -12.32 -14.13
N CYS A 148 8.23 -13.16 -13.13
CA CYS A 148 7.00 -13.89 -12.85
C CYS A 148 6.47 -14.74 -14.01
N ILE A 149 7.35 -15.27 -14.85
CA ILE A 149 6.98 -16.18 -15.93
C ILE A 149 6.51 -17.50 -15.33
N LEU A 150 5.27 -17.91 -15.65
CA LEU A 150 4.76 -19.23 -15.27
C LEU A 150 5.32 -20.29 -16.22
N ASP A 151 6.03 -21.26 -15.66
CA ASP A 151 6.60 -22.37 -16.41
C ASP A 151 5.57 -23.50 -16.57
N VAL A 152 5.08 -23.68 -17.79
CA VAL A 152 4.08 -24.72 -18.09
C VAL A 152 4.80 -26.03 -18.35
N THR A 153 4.78 -26.92 -17.36
CA THR A 153 5.50 -28.20 -17.40
C THR A 153 4.72 -29.33 -18.06
N SER A 154 3.37 -29.23 -18.13
CA SER A 154 2.51 -30.25 -18.74
C SER A 154 1.08 -29.75 -18.99
N GLY A 155 0.41 -30.36 -19.96
CA GLY A 155 -1.00 -30.12 -20.24
C GLY A 155 -1.28 -28.84 -21.05
N ALA A 156 -2.58 -28.47 -21.10
CA ALA A 156 -2.99 -27.21 -21.71
C ALA A 156 -2.61 -26.03 -20.84
N ALA A 157 -2.03 -24.99 -21.43
CA ALA A 157 -1.54 -23.81 -20.69
C ALA A 157 -2.64 -23.16 -19.82
N ASN A 158 -3.87 -23.04 -20.33
CA ASN A 158 -4.97 -22.44 -19.59
C ASN A 158 -5.34 -23.23 -18.34
N ASP A 159 -5.41 -24.56 -18.41
CA ASP A 159 -5.71 -25.41 -17.25
C ASP A 159 -4.60 -25.31 -16.21
N TYR A 160 -3.35 -25.26 -16.65
CA TYR A 160 -2.20 -25.05 -15.79
C TYR A 160 -2.31 -23.70 -15.05
N PHE A 161 -2.59 -22.62 -15.77
CA PHE A 161 -2.71 -21.29 -15.19
C PHE A 161 -3.84 -21.17 -14.18
N GLU A 162 -5.03 -21.72 -14.48
CA GLU A 162 -6.17 -21.69 -13.54
C GLU A 162 -5.88 -22.53 -12.29
N ASN A 163 -5.16 -23.65 -12.43
CA ASN A 163 -4.70 -24.44 -11.28
C ASN A 163 -3.71 -23.64 -10.42
N ARG A 164 -2.74 -22.93 -11.02
CA ARG A 164 -1.80 -22.05 -10.29
C ARG A 164 -2.49 -20.89 -9.60
N ARG A 165 -3.47 -20.25 -10.27
CA ARG A 165 -4.34 -19.23 -9.67
C ARG A 165 -5.06 -19.76 -8.42
N THR A 166 -5.70 -20.90 -8.54
CA THR A 166 -6.41 -21.52 -7.40
C THR A 166 -5.47 -21.86 -6.26
N THR A 167 -4.33 -22.50 -6.55
CA THR A 167 -3.34 -22.86 -5.55
C THR A 167 -2.77 -21.64 -4.83
N LEU A 168 -2.38 -20.61 -5.57
CA LEU A 168 -1.85 -19.38 -4.97
C LEU A 168 -2.89 -18.64 -4.12
N ARG A 169 -4.13 -18.54 -4.60
CA ARG A 169 -5.24 -18.00 -3.80
C ARG A 169 -5.35 -18.70 -2.45
N ASP A 170 -5.28 -20.01 -2.43
CA ASP A 170 -5.44 -20.81 -1.21
C ASP A 170 -4.22 -20.66 -0.28
N VAL A 171 -3.01 -20.54 -0.83
CA VAL A 171 -1.79 -20.21 -0.07
C VAL A 171 -1.94 -18.86 0.64
N ILE A 172 -2.39 -17.83 -0.09
CA ILE A 172 -2.60 -16.48 0.46
C ILE A 172 -3.70 -16.49 1.51
N LYS A 173 -4.86 -17.11 1.24
CA LYS A 173 -5.96 -17.22 2.22
C LYS A 173 -5.52 -17.92 3.50
N LYS A 174 -4.76 -18.99 3.40
CA LYS A 174 -4.21 -19.70 4.56
C LYS A 174 -3.32 -18.80 5.41
N HIS A 175 -2.52 -17.94 4.78
CA HIS A 175 -1.66 -16.97 5.47
C HIS A 175 -2.49 -15.85 6.10
N MET A 176 -3.47 -15.27 5.38
CA MET A 176 -4.40 -14.24 5.86
C MET A 176 -5.19 -14.68 7.09
N ASN A 177 -5.64 -15.94 7.12
CA ASN A 177 -6.39 -16.49 8.27
C ASN A 177 -5.58 -16.48 9.57
N LYS A 178 -4.25 -16.57 9.48
CA LYS A 178 -3.33 -16.49 10.63
C LYS A 178 -2.87 -15.06 10.92
N ASN A 179 -2.91 -14.21 9.91
CA ASN A 179 -2.39 -12.84 9.92
C ASN A 179 -3.44 -11.89 9.34
N PRO A 180 -4.45 -11.47 10.15
CA PRO A 180 -5.58 -10.65 9.66
C PRO A 180 -5.16 -9.29 9.06
N ASP A 181 -3.99 -8.77 9.46
CA ASP A 181 -3.44 -7.51 8.93
C ASP A 181 -2.57 -7.69 7.69
N PHE A 182 -2.49 -8.91 7.15
CA PHE A 182 -1.69 -9.20 5.98
C PHE A 182 -2.16 -8.41 4.77
N ALA A 183 -1.20 -7.84 4.04
CA ALA A 183 -1.40 -7.09 2.81
C ALA A 183 -0.39 -7.51 1.75
N VAL A 184 -0.74 -7.28 0.50
CA VAL A 184 0.10 -7.51 -0.67
C VAL A 184 0.12 -6.24 -1.51
N GLU A 185 1.31 -5.79 -1.91
CA GLU A 185 1.48 -4.74 -2.91
C GLU A 185 2.25 -5.30 -4.09
N ILE A 186 1.84 -4.94 -5.31
CA ILE A 186 2.43 -5.41 -6.56
C ILE A 186 2.84 -4.19 -7.38
N ILE A 187 4.13 -4.09 -7.67
CA ILE A 187 4.68 -3.07 -8.56
C ILE A 187 5.00 -3.73 -9.89
N CYS A 188 4.42 -3.23 -10.98
CA CYS A 188 4.76 -3.60 -12.34
C CYS A 188 5.61 -2.51 -12.97
N THR A 189 6.78 -2.86 -13.45
CA THR A 189 7.72 -1.94 -14.10
C THR A 189 8.40 -2.63 -15.28
N SER A 190 9.37 -1.98 -15.93
CA SER A 190 10.12 -2.56 -17.04
C SER A 190 11.60 -2.22 -17.00
N SER A 191 12.39 -3.05 -17.63
CA SER A 191 13.83 -2.88 -17.73
C SER A 191 14.35 -3.34 -19.09
N LYS A 192 15.46 -2.78 -19.51
CA LYS A 192 16.28 -3.37 -20.56
C LYS A 192 16.65 -4.80 -20.19
N PHE A 193 16.49 -5.66 -21.15
CA PHE A 193 16.76 -7.09 -21.06
C PHE A 193 17.67 -7.49 -22.23
N ASP A 194 18.72 -8.24 -21.95
CA ASP A 194 19.63 -8.83 -22.95
C ASP A 194 19.95 -10.25 -22.49
N GLY A 195 19.20 -11.25 -22.98
CA GLY A 195 19.27 -12.63 -22.50
C GLY A 195 18.50 -13.59 -23.40
N MET A 196 17.97 -14.66 -22.79
CA MET A 196 17.19 -15.67 -23.49
C MET A 196 15.72 -15.61 -23.09
N LEU A 197 14.81 -15.65 -24.05
CA LEU A 197 13.39 -15.98 -23.84
C LEU A 197 13.24 -17.49 -23.80
N PHE A 198 12.34 -17.96 -22.97
CA PHE A 198 11.98 -19.37 -22.81
C PHE A 198 10.50 -19.57 -23.17
N PRO A 199 10.13 -19.56 -24.47
CA PRO A 199 8.74 -19.80 -24.84
C PRO A 199 8.32 -21.24 -24.49
N PRO A 200 7.05 -21.46 -24.07
CA PRO A 200 6.57 -22.80 -23.79
C PRO A 200 6.66 -23.70 -25.05
N ASN A 201 7.08 -24.93 -24.88
CA ASN A 201 7.18 -25.94 -25.95
C ASN A 201 8.09 -25.52 -27.14
N ALA A 202 9.01 -24.61 -26.92
CA ALA A 202 9.96 -24.15 -27.96
C ALA A 202 11.37 -24.02 -27.39
N SER A 203 12.37 -24.01 -28.29
CA SER A 203 13.76 -23.74 -27.88
C SER A 203 13.92 -22.30 -27.42
N PRO A 204 14.81 -22.05 -26.43
CA PRO A 204 15.14 -20.69 -26.03
C PRO A 204 15.66 -19.84 -27.18
N VAL A 205 15.24 -18.58 -27.26
CA VAL A 205 15.66 -17.65 -28.31
C VAL A 205 16.33 -16.40 -27.73
N PRO A 206 17.39 -15.87 -28.35
CA PRO A 206 18.00 -14.62 -27.94
C PRO A 206 17.00 -13.47 -27.98
N CYS A 207 17.03 -12.62 -26.96
CA CYS A 207 16.15 -11.46 -26.86
C CYS A 207 16.91 -10.26 -26.32
N LYS A 208 16.80 -9.14 -27.04
CA LYS A 208 17.26 -7.83 -26.60
C LYS A 208 16.11 -6.84 -26.72
N ALA A 209 15.46 -6.54 -25.62
CA ALA A 209 14.24 -5.73 -25.60
C ALA A 209 14.04 -5.06 -24.25
N GLU A 210 13.05 -4.19 -24.13
CA GLU A 210 12.49 -3.78 -22.85
C GLU A 210 11.44 -4.80 -22.41
N ARG A 211 11.60 -5.37 -21.21
CA ARG A 211 10.71 -6.39 -20.66
C ARG A 211 10.17 -6.01 -19.29
N PRO A 212 8.94 -6.44 -18.96
CA PRO A 212 8.37 -6.23 -17.63
C PRO A 212 9.07 -7.09 -16.60
N TYR A 213 9.09 -6.59 -15.35
CA TYR A 213 9.36 -7.34 -14.14
C TYR A 213 8.46 -6.82 -13.02
N TYR A 214 8.36 -7.58 -11.95
CA TYR A 214 7.44 -7.31 -10.86
C TYR A 214 8.16 -7.34 -9.53
N VAL A 215 7.73 -6.45 -8.64
CA VAL A 215 8.14 -6.45 -7.24
C VAL A 215 6.91 -6.64 -6.40
N TRP A 216 6.87 -7.75 -5.67
CA TRP A 216 5.80 -8.12 -4.77
C TRP A 216 6.23 -7.83 -3.34
N ILE A 217 5.39 -7.14 -2.60
CA ILE A 217 5.67 -6.75 -1.22
C ILE A 217 4.60 -7.36 -0.33
N PHE A 218 5.01 -8.09 0.69
CA PHE A 218 4.16 -8.83 1.60
C PHE A 218 4.41 -8.37 3.04
N GLY A 219 3.36 -8.16 3.81
CA GLY A 219 3.52 -7.82 5.23
C GLY A 219 2.23 -7.37 5.89
N PRO A 220 2.28 -7.06 7.18
CA PRO A 220 1.20 -6.35 7.85
C PRO A 220 0.98 -4.98 7.21
N LYS A 221 -0.27 -4.63 6.92
CA LYS A 221 -0.65 -3.39 6.21
C LYS A 221 -0.09 -2.11 6.85
N ASN A 222 -0.02 -2.09 8.17
CA ASN A 222 0.52 -0.96 8.92
C ASN A 222 2.04 -0.81 8.76
N LEU A 223 2.78 -1.92 8.64
CA LEU A 223 4.22 -1.90 8.35
C LEU A 223 4.48 -1.46 6.92
N LEU A 224 3.71 -1.98 5.95
CA LEU A 224 3.82 -1.55 4.56
C LEU A 224 3.50 -0.06 4.43
N GLY A 225 2.42 0.41 5.05
CA GLY A 225 2.05 1.82 5.04
C GLY A 225 3.15 2.72 5.63
N ALA A 226 3.71 2.34 6.78
CA ALA A 226 4.79 3.09 7.40
C ALA A 226 6.07 3.15 6.53
N LEU A 227 6.40 2.05 5.84
CA LEU A 227 7.52 2.05 4.89
C LEU A 227 7.25 2.91 3.66
N ASN A 228 6.05 2.84 3.07
CA ASN A 228 5.67 3.66 1.91
C ASN A 228 5.67 5.16 2.22
N GLU A 229 5.34 5.56 3.46
CA GLU A 229 5.46 6.95 3.94
C GLU A 229 6.93 7.42 3.98
N LYS A 230 7.87 6.51 4.23
CA LYS A 230 9.30 6.81 4.26
C LYS A 230 9.95 6.70 2.88
N VAL A 231 9.60 5.65 2.17
CA VAL A 231 10.22 5.27 0.89
C VAL A 231 9.13 4.92 -0.11
N ALA A 232 8.55 5.95 -0.74
CA ALA A 232 7.52 5.74 -1.74
C ALA A 232 8.12 5.08 -3.01
N PRO A 233 7.58 3.95 -3.50
CA PRO A 233 8.11 3.25 -4.66
C PRO A 233 8.28 4.15 -5.90
N LYS A 234 7.29 5.00 -6.20
CA LYS A 234 7.32 5.92 -7.36
C LYS A 234 8.54 6.85 -7.39
N THR A 235 9.08 7.23 -6.23
CA THR A 235 10.25 8.12 -6.13
C THR A 235 11.55 7.34 -5.96
N ALA A 236 11.49 6.15 -5.38
CA ALA A 236 12.66 5.32 -5.13
C ALA A 236 13.14 4.57 -6.37
N PHE A 237 12.23 4.23 -7.30
CA PHE A 237 12.58 3.69 -8.62
C PHE A 237 13.04 4.82 -9.53
N ARG A 238 14.35 4.97 -9.68
CA ARG A 238 14.98 6.11 -10.37
C ARG A 238 14.71 6.17 -11.87
N SER A 239 14.40 5.04 -12.50
CA SER A 239 14.07 5.00 -13.92
C SER A 239 12.77 5.71 -14.28
N GLY A 240 11.87 5.87 -13.30
CA GLY A 240 10.51 6.38 -13.53
C GLY A 240 9.64 5.44 -14.38
N LYS A 241 10.03 4.16 -14.53
CA LYS A 241 9.35 3.19 -15.41
C LYS A 241 8.26 2.37 -14.71
N ILE A 242 7.90 2.68 -13.47
CA ILE A 242 6.75 2.02 -12.84
C ILE A 242 5.51 2.29 -13.67
N LYS A 243 4.90 1.21 -14.17
CA LYS A 243 3.68 1.27 -14.97
C LYS A 243 2.43 1.22 -14.09
N TYR A 244 2.43 0.31 -13.13
CA TYR A 244 1.27 0.05 -12.27
C TYR A 244 1.70 -0.30 -10.86
N ILE A 245 0.91 0.12 -9.89
CA ILE A 245 0.97 -0.34 -8.51
C ILE A 245 -0.44 -0.78 -8.13
N SER A 246 -0.57 -1.96 -7.54
CA SER A 246 -1.83 -2.45 -6.99
C SER A 246 -1.61 -3.00 -5.60
N SER A 247 -2.50 -2.65 -4.68
CA SER A 247 -2.43 -3.07 -3.29
C SER A 247 -3.68 -3.82 -2.90
N PHE A 248 -3.52 -4.85 -2.09
CA PHE A 248 -4.58 -5.70 -1.59
C PHE A 248 -4.49 -5.73 -0.07
N VAL A 249 -5.52 -5.23 0.58
CA VAL A 249 -5.55 -5.07 2.03
C VAL A 249 -6.83 -5.71 2.58
N GLN A 250 -6.67 -6.56 3.56
CA GLN A 250 -7.80 -6.99 4.37
C GLN A 250 -8.13 -5.90 5.37
N CYS A 251 -9.40 -5.53 5.42
CA CYS A 251 -9.83 -4.32 6.08
C CYS A 251 -9.96 -4.41 7.59
N GLY A 252 -9.89 -3.24 8.17
CA GLY A 252 -10.21 -2.92 9.52
C GLY A 252 -10.60 -1.45 9.63
N GLN A 253 -10.90 -1.04 10.84
CA GLN A 253 -11.14 0.35 11.15
C GLN A 253 -9.87 1.16 10.99
N MET A 254 -9.96 2.30 10.32
CA MET A 254 -8.84 3.23 10.21
C MET A 254 -8.70 4.03 11.50
N PRO A 255 -7.48 4.26 11.99
CA PRO A 255 -7.23 5.19 13.09
C PRO A 255 -7.62 6.61 12.69
N PHE A 256 -8.46 7.26 13.50
CA PHE A 256 -8.86 8.65 13.27
C PHE A 256 -9.27 9.36 14.55
N THR A 257 -9.25 10.70 14.51
CA THR A 257 -9.81 11.60 15.51
C THR A 257 -10.60 12.71 14.82
N PHE A 258 -11.48 13.39 15.54
CA PHE A 258 -12.16 14.58 15.01
C PHE A 258 -11.34 15.83 15.31
N TYR A 259 -11.42 16.80 14.40
CA TYR A 259 -10.78 18.09 14.55
C TYR A 259 -11.80 19.21 14.32
N LEU A 260 -11.97 20.07 15.30
CA LEU A 260 -12.88 21.21 15.19
C LEU A 260 -12.35 22.40 16.00
N LYS A 261 -12.18 23.55 15.33
CA LYS A 261 -11.74 24.81 15.97
C LYS A 261 -10.47 24.67 16.81
N GLY A 262 -9.49 23.94 16.30
CA GLY A 262 -8.19 23.75 16.97
C GLY A 262 -8.21 22.70 18.12
N LYS A 263 -9.28 21.92 18.25
CA LYS A 263 -9.37 20.85 19.25
C LYS A 263 -9.50 19.49 18.57
N GLU A 264 -8.73 18.55 19.06
CA GLU A 264 -8.81 17.13 18.69
C GLU A 264 -9.56 16.34 19.73
N GLY A 265 -10.24 15.26 19.33
CA GLY A 265 -10.87 14.33 20.24
C GLY A 265 -11.83 13.37 19.57
N ASP A 266 -12.19 12.32 20.32
CA ASP A 266 -13.17 11.31 19.89
C ASP A 266 -14.62 11.77 20.06
N ASN A 267 -14.83 12.97 20.62
CA ASN A 267 -16.13 13.60 20.81
C ASN A 267 -15.99 15.11 20.66
N ILE A 268 -16.66 15.67 19.66
CA ILE A 268 -16.68 17.12 19.42
C ILE A 268 -18.12 17.66 19.42
N GLN A 269 -18.24 18.94 19.76
CA GLN A 269 -19.53 19.68 19.77
C GLN A 269 -19.55 20.68 18.63
N ILE A 270 -20.59 20.62 17.80
CA ILE A 270 -20.80 21.54 16.68
C ILE A 270 -21.96 22.48 17.01
N HIS A 271 -21.71 23.78 16.93
CA HIS A 271 -22.68 24.82 17.22
C HIS A 271 -22.83 25.75 16.02
N GLY A 272 -24.04 26.15 15.67
CA GLY A 272 -24.30 27.12 14.64
C GLY A 272 -24.98 26.54 13.41
N LYS A 273 -24.92 27.29 12.29
CA LYS A 273 -25.59 26.93 11.05
C LYS A 273 -24.73 26.05 10.12
N LYS A 274 -23.42 26.05 10.29
CA LYS A 274 -22.50 25.22 9.52
C LYS A 274 -22.35 23.88 10.20
N HIS A 275 -22.74 22.84 9.50
CA HIS A 275 -22.68 21.46 9.95
C HIS A 275 -21.50 20.75 9.26
N GLU A 276 -20.29 21.14 9.66
CA GLU A 276 -19.04 20.65 9.09
C GLU A 276 -18.01 20.39 10.20
N PHE A 277 -17.13 19.43 9.98
CA PHE A 277 -16.00 19.10 10.83
C PHE A 277 -14.95 18.33 10.03
N ASP A 278 -13.73 18.28 10.56
CA ASP A 278 -12.64 17.53 9.97
C ASP A 278 -12.41 16.22 10.73
N ILE A 279 -11.96 15.21 10.02
CA ILE A 279 -11.42 13.97 10.57
C ILE A 279 -9.94 13.97 10.23
N LEU A 280 -9.08 13.80 11.24
CA LEU A 280 -7.67 13.48 11.05
C LEU A 280 -7.56 11.96 11.02
N ALA A 281 -7.18 11.39 9.88
CA ALA A 281 -7.14 9.95 9.67
C ALA A 281 -5.75 9.48 9.24
N ASP A 282 -5.34 8.30 9.76
CA ASP A 282 -4.19 7.57 9.22
C ASP A 282 -4.66 6.64 8.11
N LEU A 283 -4.49 7.07 6.87
CA LEU A 283 -4.81 6.29 5.67
C LEU A 283 -3.60 5.53 5.10
N SER A 284 -2.44 5.57 5.75
CA SER A 284 -1.21 4.91 5.26
C SER A 284 -1.41 3.40 5.08
N SER A 285 -2.15 2.77 5.99
CA SER A 285 -2.43 1.33 5.94
C SER A 285 -3.46 0.92 4.87
N ALA A 286 -4.09 1.87 4.17
CA ALA A 286 -4.92 1.58 3.01
C ALA A 286 -4.07 1.21 1.78
N LEU A 287 -2.78 1.59 1.78
CA LEU A 287 -1.82 1.35 0.70
C LEU A 287 -2.29 1.85 -0.67
N LEU A 288 -3.05 2.93 -0.68
CA LEU A 288 -3.57 3.56 -1.89
C LEU A 288 -2.85 4.88 -2.17
N PRO A 289 -2.66 5.23 -3.45
CA PRO A 289 -2.07 6.52 -3.83
C PRO A 289 -2.94 7.70 -3.40
N ASP A 290 -2.33 8.86 -3.15
CA ASP A 290 -3.04 10.06 -2.71
C ASP A 290 -4.12 10.53 -3.70
N ASP A 291 -3.93 10.33 -5.00
CA ASP A 291 -4.92 10.64 -6.03
C ASP A 291 -6.19 9.78 -5.92
N VAL A 292 -6.04 8.49 -5.55
CA VAL A 292 -7.17 7.59 -5.27
C VAL A 292 -7.83 7.95 -3.94
N LEU A 293 -7.05 8.29 -2.91
CA LEU A 293 -7.55 8.72 -1.61
C LEU A 293 -8.30 10.06 -1.70
N ALA A 294 -7.90 10.95 -2.62
CA ALA A 294 -8.56 12.23 -2.85
C ALA A 294 -9.81 12.10 -3.76
N ASP A 295 -9.97 11.02 -4.50
CA ASP A 295 -11.14 10.78 -5.35
C ASP A 295 -12.35 10.41 -4.48
N LEU A 296 -13.37 11.28 -4.45
CA LEU A 296 -14.59 11.08 -3.66
C LEU A 296 -15.40 9.85 -4.12
N ASN A 297 -15.23 9.39 -5.35
CA ASN A 297 -15.86 8.18 -5.86
C ASN A 297 -15.25 6.90 -5.23
N SER A 298 -14.08 7.00 -4.61
CA SER A 298 -13.47 5.91 -3.86
C SER A 298 -14.19 5.61 -2.53
N TYR A 299 -15.16 6.43 -2.14
CA TYR A 299 -15.87 6.29 -0.87
C TYR A 299 -17.34 5.94 -1.06
N SER A 300 -17.83 5.02 -0.24
CA SER A 300 -19.26 4.72 -0.13
C SER A 300 -19.78 5.00 1.26
N TYR A 301 -21.08 5.23 1.36
CA TYR A 301 -21.75 5.64 2.58
C TYR A 301 -22.93 4.69 2.86
N LYS A 302 -23.00 4.17 4.08
CA LYS A 302 -24.17 3.39 4.49
C LYS A 302 -25.42 4.28 4.61
N GLU A 303 -25.23 5.53 5.08
CA GLU A 303 -26.26 6.57 5.09
C GLU A 303 -25.67 7.84 4.47
N SER A 304 -26.39 8.48 3.55
CA SER A 304 -25.89 9.64 2.78
C SER A 304 -26.15 11.00 3.45
N LYS A 305 -26.36 11.04 4.76
CA LYS A 305 -26.64 12.28 5.49
C LYS A 305 -25.41 13.06 5.92
N ALA A 306 -24.27 12.38 5.98
CA ALA A 306 -22.96 12.99 6.17
C ALA A 306 -22.07 12.55 5.01
N THR A 307 -21.43 13.49 4.32
CA THR A 307 -20.64 13.23 3.11
C THR A 307 -19.27 13.86 3.20
N ILE A 308 -18.28 13.20 2.63
CA ILE A 308 -16.93 13.76 2.46
C ILE A 308 -16.98 14.81 1.35
N LYS A 309 -16.35 15.97 1.60
CA LYS A 309 -16.19 17.06 0.63
C LYS A 309 -14.79 17.11 0.04
N SER A 310 -13.78 16.80 0.82
CA SER A 310 -12.39 16.65 0.37
C SER A 310 -11.63 15.70 1.27
N VAL A 311 -10.54 15.17 0.73
CA VAL A 311 -9.52 14.40 1.45
C VAL A 311 -8.17 14.97 1.06
N ASP A 312 -7.48 15.55 2.02
CA ASP A 312 -6.26 16.30 1.79
C ASP A 312 -5.08 15.72 2.58
N ARG A 313 -3.93 15.57 1.92
CA ARG A 313 -2.71 15.10 2.55
C ARG A 313 -2.19 16.09 3.59
N ILE A 314 -1.89 15.62 4.79
CA ILE A 314 -1.23 16.43 5.84
C ILE A 314 0.27 16.52 5.52
N LYS A 315 0.76 17.76 5.36
CA LYS A 315 2.18 18.01 5.04
C LYS A 315 3.11 18.02 6.26
N ALA A 316 2.57 18.09 7.48
CA ALA A 316 3.36 18.17 8.69
C ALA A 316 3.94 16.79 9.06
N ALA A 317 5.26 16.67 9.02
CA ALA A 317 5.96 15.41 9.34
C ALA A 317 5.80 14.94 10.80
N SER A 318 5.34 15.81 11.70
CA SER A 318 5.10 15.50 13.12
C SER A 318 3.69 14.99 13.42
N SER A 319 2.80 14.92 12.42
CA SER A 319 1.45 14.39 12.62
C SER A 319 1.46 12.86 12.71
N ASP A 320 0.66 12.32 13.63
CA ASP A 320 0.38 10.88 13.70
C ASP A 320 -0.67 10.45 12.67
N TYR A 321 -1.27 11.40 11.96
CA TYR A 321 -2.27 11.22 10.93
C TYR A 321 -1.72 11.66 9.58
N THR A 322 -2.16 11.00 8.52
CA THR A 322 -1.66 11.25 7.15
C THR A 322 -2.57 12.17 6.35
N HIS A 323 -3.89 12.20 6.66
CA HIS A 323 -4.87 12.95 5.88
C HIS A 323 -5.87 13.68 6.77
N THR A 324 -6.37 14.81 6.25
CA THR A 324 -7.57 15.49 6.74
C THR A 324 -8.74 15.16 5.82
N ILE A 325 -9.84 14.68 6.39
CA ILE A 325 -11.09 14.40 5.68
C ILE A 325 -12.10 15.42 6.10
N HIS A 326 -12.52 16.29 5.19
CA HIS A 326 -13.54 17.30 5.45
C HIS A 326 -14.95 16.71 5.27
N VAL A 327 -15.78 16.78 6.30
CA VAL A 327 -17.13 16.20 6.33
C VAL A 327 -18.18 17.28 6.50
N GLU A 328 -19.24 17.22 5.69
CA GLU A 328 -20.44 18.03 5.81
C GLU A 328 -21.66 17.14 6.07
N PHE A 329 -22.62 17.62 6.88
CA PHE A 329 -23.85 16.89 7.15
C PHE A 329 -25.07 17.81 7.16
N GLY A 330 -26.24 17.25 6.82
CA GLY A 330 -27.52 17.97 6.82
C GLY A 330 -28.14 18.06 8.21
N ASN A 331 -29.16 18.90 8.33
CA ASN A 331 -30.00 18.93 9.53
C ASN A 331 -30.60 17.55 9.79
N THR A 332 -30.47 17.06 11.03
CA THR A 332 -31.11 15.81 11.44
C THR A 332 -31.78 15.96 12.78
N SER A 333 -32.92 15.31 12.93
CA SER A 333 -33.63 15.18 14.22
C SER A 333 -33.39 13.83 14.88
N LYS A 334 -32.82 12.89 14.14
CA LYS A 334 -32.45 11.54 14.61
C LYS A 334 -30.93 11.38 14.60
N ALA A 335 -30.44 10.50 15.45
CA ALA A 335 -29.03 10.09 15.42
C ALA A 335 -28.67 9.51 14.06
N ILE A 336 -27.53 9.93 13.52
CA ILE A 336 -26.94 9.37 12.30
C ILE A 336 -25.79 8.44 12.74
N LYS A 337 -25.90 7.16 12.39
CA LYS A 337 -24.78 6.22 12.50
C LYS A 337 -24.11 6.12 11.13
N GLN A 338 -23.05 6.87 10.96
CA GLN A 338 -22.35 6.96 9.69
C GLN A 338 -21.27 5.90 9.61
N VAL A 339 -21.28 5.13 8.51
CA VAL A 339 -20.17 4.27 8.09
C VAL A 339 -19.73 4.78 6.74
N VAL A 340 -18.46 5.14 6.64
CA VAL A 340 -17.78 5.50 5.39
C VAL A 340 -16.82 4.41 5.05
N SER A 341 -16.97 3.81 3.89
CA SER A 341 -16.12 2.71 3.41
C SER A 341 -15.30 3.18 2.21
N LEU A 342 -14.00 2.96 2.28
CA LEU A 342 -13.09 3.17 1.16
C LEU A 342 -13.06 1.90 0.30
N HIS A 343 -13.34 2.04 -0.98
CA HIS A 343 -13.34 0.91 -1.92
C HIS A 343 -11.93 0.59 -2.40
N MET A 344 -11.67 -0.70 -2.55
CA MET A 344 -10.50 -1.20 -3.23
C MET A 344 -10.90 -1.73 -4.62
N ASN A 345 -10.02 -1.57 -5.61
CA ASN A 345 -10.23 -2.17 -6.91
C ASN A 345 -10.25 -3.71 -6.79
N GLU A 346 -11.33 -4.33 -7.28
CA GLU A 346 -11.51 -5.77 -7.18
C GLU A 346 -10.43 -6.52 -7.97
N GLN A 347 -10.30 -6.23 -9.27
CA GLN A 347 -9.26 -6.83 -10.12
C GLN A 347 -8.55 -5.75 -10.91
N PRO A 348 -7.21 -5.69 -10.85
CA PRO A 348 -6.46 -4.70 -11.61
C PRO A 348 -6.62 -4.94 -13.11
N SER A 349 -7.29 -4.03 -13.81
CA SER A 349 -7.56 -4.14 -15.26
C SER A 349 -6.28 -4.23 -16.10
N TRP A 350 -5.17 -3.67 -15.61
CA TRP A 350 -3.88 -3.73 -16.29
C TRP A 350 -3.30 -5.14 -16.38
N ALA A 351 -3.72 -6.07 -15.51
CA ALA A 351 -3.22 -7.45 -15.52
C ALA A 351 -3.47 -8.16 -16.86
N GLU A 352 -4.64 -7.92 -17.49
CA GLU A 352 -4.93 -8.43 -18.83
C GLU A 352 -3.97 -7.85 -19.88
N GLY A 353 -3.70 -6.53 -19.82
CA GLY A 353 -2.82 -5.85 -20.76
C GLY A 353 -1.37 -6.33 -20.68
N MET A 354 -0.92 -6.77 -19.50
CA MET A 354 0.44 -7.26 -19.26
C MET A 354 0.59 -8.78 -19.45
N ASN A 355 -0.51 -9.51 -19.73
CA ASN A 355 -0.50 -10.96 -19.82
C ASN A 355 -0.30 -11.47 -21.25
N ASP A 356 0.58 -12.46 -21.42
CA ASP A 356 0.61 -13.37 -22.57
C ASP A 356 0.14 -14.74 -22.08
N ASP A 357 -0.93 -15.29 -22.63
CA ASP A 357 -1.44 -16.63 -22.32
C ASP A 357 -1.39 -17.59 -23.53
N LYS A 358 -0.72 -17.17 -24.61
CA LYS A 358 -0.71 -17.90 -25.90
C LYS A 358 0.66 -18.43 -26.26
N THR A 359 1.63 -17.54 -26.41
CA THR A 359 2.92 -17.88 -27.04
C THR A 359 4.12 -17.75 -26.11
N GLY A 360 4.03 -16.92 -25.08
CA GLY A 360 5.18 -16.57 -24.25
C GLY A 360 6.29 -15.81 -24.99
N THR A 361 5.97 -15.25 -26.17
CA THR A 361 6.94 -14.56 -27.03
C THR A 361 6.76 -13.06 -27.10
N ASP A 362 5.66 -12.51 -26.57
CA ASP A 362 5.45 -11.08 -26.51
C ASP A 362 6.41 -10.47 -25.47
N VAL A 363 7.44 -9.79 -25.95
CA VAL A 363 8.48 -9.19 -25.09
C VAL A 363 7.97 -8.12 -24.14
N LYS A 364 6.79 -7.53 -24.40
CA LYS A 364 6.16 -6.48 -23.59
C LYS A 364 5.23 -7.04 -22.52
N LYS A 365 5.03 -8.35 -22.51
CA LYS A 365 4.13 -9.06 -21.61
C LYS A 365 4.84 -10.18 -20.88
N THR A 366 4.17 -10.74 -19.87
CA THR A 366 4.65 -11.88 -19.10
C THR A 366 3.70 -13.04 -19.22
N PHE A 367 4.23 -14.23 -19.46
CA PHE A 367 3.46 -15.44 -19.65
C PHE A 367 2.78 -15.88 -18.35
N GLY A 368 1.43 -15.77 -18.31
CA GLY A 368 0.60 -16.20 -17.20
C GLY A 368 0.48 -15.22 -16.02
N ILE A 369 1.01 -14.00 -16.08
CA ILE A 369 1.04 -13.06 -14.94
C ILE A 369 -0.35 -12.72 -14.39
N LYS A 370 -1.37 -12.59 -15.24
CA LYS A 370 -2.73 -12.24 -14.77
C LYS A 370 -3.26 -13.24 -13.76
N TYR A 371 -2.92 -14.51 -13.92
CA TYR A 371 -3.40 -15.57 -13.03
C TYR A 371 -2.81 -15.46 -11.62
N LEU A 372 -1.57 -15.00 -11.50
CA LEU A 372 -0.96 -14.70 -10.20
C LEU A 372 -1.62 -13.48 -9.54
N ILE A 373 -1.85 -12.41 -10.31
CA ILE A 373 -2.48 -11.18 -9.81
C ILE A 373 -3.94 -11.46 -9.41
N TYR A 374 -4.68 -12.20 -10.22
CA TYR A 374 -6.07 -12.56 -9.93
C TYR A 374 -6.19 -13.53 -8.76
N ALA A 375 -5.20 -14.41 -8.54
CA ALA A 375 -5.15 -15.24 -7.35
C ALA A 375 -5.14 -14.41 -6.06
N VAL A 376 -4.34 -13.32 -6.05
CA VAL A 376 -4.31 -12.38 -4.92
C VAL A 376 -5.66 -11.68 -4.79
N SER A 377 -6.16 -11.09 -5.89
CA SER A 377 -7.48 -10.43 -5.89
C SER A 377 -8.59 -11.35 -5.37
N ASP A 378 -8.64 -12.61 -5.82
CA ASP A 378 -9.61 -13.61 -5.37
C ASP A 378 -9.46 -13.94 -3.87
N ALA A 379 -8.23 -13.88 -3.34
CA ALA A 379 -8.00 -14.08 -1.91
C ALA A 379 -8.63 -12.96 -1.09
N TYR A 380 -8.62 -11.74 -1.60
CA TYR A 380 -9.18 -10.54 -0.95
C TYR A 380 -10.62 -10.20 -1.36
N ALA A 381 -11.27 -10.99 -2.23
CA ALA A 381 -12.60 -10.68 -2.78
C ALA A 381 -13.72 -10.51 -1.72
N LYS A 382 -13.52 -11.01 -0.50
CA LYS A 382 -14.44 -10.84 0.63
C LYS A 382 -13.89 -9.91 1.71
N ALA A 383 -12.78 -9.26 1.43
CA ALA A 383 -12.21 -8.31 2.38
C ALA A 383 -13.15 -7.12 2.54
N THR A 384 -13.33 -6.68 3.79
CA THR A 384 -14.14 -5.49 4.06
C THR A 384 -13.29 -4.27 3.75
N PRO A 385 -13.77 -3.27 3.01
CA PRO A 385 -13.06 -2.01 2.80
C PRO A 385 -12.68 -1.34 4.12
N ALA A 386 -11.63 -0.57 4.12
CA ALA A 386 -11.28 0.25 5.26
C ALA A 386 -12.43 1.18 5.64
N GLN A 387 -12.73 1.32 6.93
CA GLN A 387 -13.93 2.01 7.39
C GLN A 387 -13.63 3.06 8.45
N LEU A 388 -14.37 4.18 8.35
CA LEU A 388 -14.55 5.17 9.39
C LEU A 388 -15.97 5.04 9.95
N GLN A 389 -16.12 4.93 11.26
CA GLN A 389 -17.44 4.80 11.90
C GLN A 389 -17.63 5.86 12.98
N PHE A 390 -18.70 6.65 12.85
CA PHE A 390 -19.02 7.69 13.82
C PHE A 390 -20.53 7.95 13.92
N GLU A 391 -20.93 8.61 15.00
CA GLU A 391 -22.32 8.99 15.25
C GLU A 391 -22.44 10.51 15.33
N ILE A 392 -23.53 11.06 14.76
CA ILE A 392 -23.92 12.45 14.89
C ILE A 392 -25.25 12.51 15.61
N ASN A 393 -25.28 13.13 16.78
CA ASN A 393 -26.46 13.25 17.60
C ASN A 393 -26.86 14.73 17.76
N LYS A 394 -28.15 15.04 17.59
CA LYS A 394 -28.68 16.37 17.95
C LYS A 394 -28.85 16.45 19.46
N LYS A 395 -28.37 17.54 20.06
CA LYS A 395 -28.46 17.83 21.48
C LYS A 395 -29.60 18.81 21.76
#